data_083ff30732ba68e2a7ec98536295ad3c
#
_entry.id   083ff30732ba68e2a7ec98536295ad3c
#
_cell.length_a   1.000
_cell.length_b   1.000
_cell.length_c   1.000
_cell.angle_alpha   90.00
_cell.angle_beta   90.00
_cell.angle_gamma   90.00
#
_symmetry.space_group_name_H-M   'P 1'
#
loop_
_entity.id
_entity.type
_entity.pdbx_description
1 polymer ?
#
loop_
_entity_poly.entity_id
_entity_poly.type
_entity_poly.pdbx_seq_one_letter_code
_entity_poly.pdbx_strand_id
1 'polypeptide(L)'
;MIIKLNKFGTTLVSRQTGREAWAAFQPALQTITPEENIEVSFDDVLTFSPSWADEFITPLKKEFGNRVVLRETSNPSVKATLDILELK
;
A
#
# COMPACT_ATOMS: atom_id res chain seq x y z
N MET A 1 -9.92 8.78 1.90
CA MET A 1 -8.94 8.27 2.90
C MET A 1 -7.55 8.30 2.31
N ILE A 2 -6.57 8.71 3.10
CA ILE A 2 -5.16 8.68 2.68
C ILE A 2 -4.43 7.69 3.58
N ILE A 3 -3.77 6.70 2.97
CA ILE A 3 -2.93 5.76 3.69
C ILE A 3 -1.48 6.18 3.49
N LYS A 4 -0.83 6.64 4.56
CA LYS A 4 0.59 6.97 4.52
C LYS A 4 1.36 5.73 4.94
N LEU A 5 2.02 5.07 4.00
CA LEU A 5 2.69 3.81 4.27
C LEU A 5 3.86 3.96 5.24
N ASN A 6 4.43 5.17 5.36
CA ASN A 6 5.52 5.41 6.31
C ASN A 6 5.11 5.19 7.77
N LYS A 7 3.82 5.16 8.06
CA LYS A 7 3.36 4.84 9.42
C LYS A 7 3.70 3.39 9.82
N PHE A 8 3.94 2.53 8.82
CA PHE A 8 4.33 1.14 9.07
C PHE A 8 5.85 0.96 9.09
N GLY A 9 6.60 2.02 8.81
CA GLY A 9 8.05 1.99 8.74
C GLY A 9 8.56 2.59 7.44
N THR A 10 9.89 2.79 7.36
CA THR A 10 10.52 3.34 6.16
C THR A 10 11.14 2.27 5.27
N THR A 11 11.34 1.08 5.81
CA THR A 11 11.89 -0.08 5.08
C THR A 11 10.85 -1.20 5.12
N LEU A 12 10.05 -1.26 4.06
CA LEU A 12 8.88 -2.15 3.99
C LEU A 12 9.23 -3.30 3.04
N VAL A 13 9.86 -4.35 3.59
CA VAL A 13 10.49 -5.36 2.76
C VAL A 13 10.07 -6.81 3.04
N SER A 14 9.65 -7.15 4.26
CA SER A 14 9.32 -8.54 4.55
C SER A 14 7.82 -8.83 4.35
N ARG A 15 7.55 -10.05 3.91
CA ARG A 15 6.17 -10.50 3.73
C ARG A 15 5.43 -10.53 5.07
N GLN A 16 6.13 -10.92 6.14
CA GLN A 16 5.53 -10.97 7.47
C GLN A 16 5.07 -9.59 7.94
N THR A 17 5.93 -8.56 7.82
CA THR A 17 5.54 -7.22 8.26
C THR A 17 4.46 -6.62 7.38
N GLY A 18 4.44 -6.96 6.08
CA GLY A 18 3.35 -6.55 5.19
C GLY A 18 2.02 -7.14 5.62
N ARG A 19 2.02 -8.41 5.99
CA ARG A 19 0.82 -9.10 6.46
C ARG A 19 0.33 -8.52 7.78
N GLU A 20 1.26 -8.21 8.68
CA GLU A 20 0.93 -7.58 9.97
C GLU A 20 0.34 -6.18 9.77
N ALA A 21 0.90 -5.41 8.84
CA ALA A 21 0.39 -4.08 8.52
C ALA A 21 -1.04 -4.16 7.96
N TRP A 22 -1.29 -5.11 7.08
CA TRP A 22 -2.62 -5.33 6.51
C TRP A 22 -3.65 -5.65 7.62
N ALA A 23 -3.28 -6.56 8.52
CA ALA A 23 -4.16 -6.94 9.62
C ALA A 23 -4.43 -5.74 10.55
N ALA A 24 -3.39 -4.97 10.87
CA ALA A 24 -3.51 -3.80 11.74
C ALA A 24 -4.38 -2.70 11.13
N PHE A 25 -4.45 -2.63 9.80
CA PHE A 25 -5.19 -1.58 9.11
C PHE A 25 -6.66 -1.90 8.89
N GLN A 26 -7.10 -3.14 9.14
CA GLN A 26 -8.48 -3.56 8.87
C GLN A 26 -9.54 -2.70 9.58
N PRO A 27 -9.39 -2.31 10.85
CA PRO A 27 -10.40 -1.47 11.49
C PRO A 27 -10.61 -0.14 10.78
N ALA A 28 -9.55 0.48 10.27
CA ALA A 28 -9.65 1.75 9.54
C ALA A 28 -10.43 1.57 8.24
N LEU A 29 -10.24 0.46 7.55
CA LEU A 29 -10.92 0.19 6.28
C LEU A 29 -12.43 0.00 6.46
N GLN A 30 -12.87 -0.39 7.64
CA GLN A 30 -14.31 -0.58 7.90
C GLN A 30 -15.07 0.74 8.04
N THR A 31 -14.36 1.85 8.16
CA THR A 31 -14.98 3.18 8.26
C THR A 31 -15.16 3.87 6.93
N ILE A 32 -14.71 3.26 5.82
CA ILE A 32 -14.76 3.86 4.50
C ILE A 32 -16.19 3.84 3.95
N THR A 33 -16.64 4.98 3.41
CA THR A 33 -17.94 5.06 2.73
C THR A 33 -17.86 4.47 1.32
N PRO A 34 -18.99 4.06 0.73
CA PRO A 34 -18.97 3.42 -0.60
C PRO A 34 -18.41 4.29 -1.73
N GLU A 35 -18.48 5.62 -1.61
CA GLU A 35 -17.99 6.54 -2.65
C GLU A 35 -16.57 7.03 -2.39
N GLU A 36 -15.99 6.71 -1.25
CA GLU A 36 -14.69 7.26 -0.85
C GLU A 36 -13.55 6.56 -1.58
N ASN A 37 -12.62 7.35 -2.14
CA ASN A 37 -11.39 6.81 -2.70
C ASN A 37 -10.35 6.59 -1.62
N ILE A 38 -9.42 5.69 -1.90
CA ILE A 38 -8.31 5.38 -1.00
C ILE A 38 -7.03 5.75 -1.72
N GLU A 39 -6.35 6.79 -1.24
CA GLU A 39 -5.07 7.21 -1.78
C GLU A 39 -3.95 6.61 -0.96
N VAL A 40 -2.99 5.99 -1.63
CA VAL A 40 -1.82 5.40 -0.98
C VAL A 40 -0.63 6.33 -1.22
N SER A 41 -0.05 6.83 -0.14
CA SER A 41 1.12 7.71 -0.18
C SER A 41 2.38 6.94 0.15
N PHE A 42 3.41 7.11 -0.67
CA PHE A 42 4.72 6.50 -0.47
C PHE A 42 5.74 7.48 0.09
N ASP A 43 5.28 8.65 0.53
CA ASP A 43 6.17 9.67 1.12
C ASP A 43 6.95 9.06 2.28
N ASP A 44 8.26 9.38 2.32
CA ASP A 44 9.18 8.92 3.37
C ASP A 44 9.42 7.41 3.44
N VAL A 45 8.90 6.64 2.49
CA VAL A 45 9.27 5.24 2.33
C VAL A 45 10.59 5.17 1.57
N LEU A 46 11.60 4.55 2.17
CA LEU A 46 12.93 4.44 1.58
C LEU A 46 13.08 3.19 0.72
N THR A 47 12.66 2.05 1.24
CA THR A 47 12.76 0.77 0.55
C THR A 47 11.40 0.06 0.58
N PHE A 48 10.99 -0.43 -0.57
CA PHE A 48 9.67 -1.07 -0.74
C PHE A 48 9.85 -2.30 -1.61
N SER A 49 9.48 -3.46 -1.10
CA SER A 49 9.69 -4.73 -1.82
C SER A 49 8.39 -5.32 -2.34
N PRO A 50 8.47 -6.18 -3.38
CA PRO A 50 7.30 -6.93 -3.85
C PRO A 50 6.66 -7.78 -2.75
N SER A 51 7.46 -8.36 -1.87
CA SER A 51 6.93 -9.22 -0.79
C SER A 51 6.01 -8.47 0.15
N TRP A 52 6.42 -7.26 0.56
CA TRP A 52 5.58 -6.43 1.44
C TRP A 52 4.34 -5.93 0.69
N ALA A 53 4.55 -5.42 -0.51
CA ALA A 53 3.47 -4.85 -1.32
C ALA A 53 2.40 -5.90 -1.65
N ASP A 54 2.81 -7.13 -1.93
CA ASP A 54 1.88 -8.21 -2.25
C ASP A 54 0.96 -8.54 -1.08
N GLU A 55 1.40 -8.33 0.15
CA GLU A 55 0.59 -8.60 1.34
C GLU A 55 -0.33 -7.43 1.72
N PHE A 56 -0.04 -6.22 1.27
CA PHE A 56 -0.81 -5.04 1.63
C PHE A 56 -1.56 -4.44 0.42
N ILE A 57 -0.82 -4.09 -0.64
CA ILE A 57 -1.40 -3.39 -1.79
C ILE A 57 -2.27 -4.32 -2.62
N THR A 58 -1.83 -5.55 -2.83
CA THR A 58 -2.58 -6.53 -3.63
C THR A 58 -3.96 -6.78 -3.05
N PRO A 59 -4.11 -7.13 -1.75
CA PRO A 59 -5.45 -7.31 -1.20
C PRO A 59 -6.25 -6.01 -1.14
N LEU A 60 -5.60 -4.86 -0.95
CA LEU A 60 -6.29 -3.59 -0.96
C LEU A 60 -6.94 -3.33 -2.33
N LYS A 61 -6.20 -3.53 -3.40
CA LYS A 61 -6.74 -3.35 -4.76
C LYS A 61 -7.78 -4.41 -5.11
N LYS A 62 -7.61 -5.62 -4.62
CA LYS A 62 -8.58 -6.69 -4.84
C LYS A 62 -9.94 -6.35 -4.20
N GLU A 63 -9.90 -5.76 -3.01
CA GLU A 63 -11.11 -5.45 -2.26
C GLU A 63 -11.79 -4.16 -2.74
N PHE A 64 -11.01 -3.13 -3.08
CA PHE A 64 -11.55 -1.81 -3.39
C PHE A 64 -11.39 -1.41 -4.87
N GLY A 65 -10.64 -2.16 -5.64
CA GLY A 65 -10.55 -1.96 -7.09
C GLY A 65 -10.11 -0.57 -7.50
N ASN A 66 -10.88 0.05 -8.40
CA ASN A 66 -10.56 1.37 -8.96
C ASN A 66 -10.61 2.51 -7.95
N ARG A 67 -11.11 2.26 -6.76
CA ARG A 67 -11.13 3.26 -5.69
C ARG A 67 -9.76 3.47 -5.07
N VAL A 68 -8.82 2.55 -5.32
CA VAL A 68 -7.45 2.66 -4.82
C VAL A 68 -6.62 3.47 -5.80
N VAL A 69 -6.08 4.59 -5.32
CA VAL A 69 -5.24 5.49 -6.11
C VAL A 69 -3.83 5.46 -5.52
N LEU A 70 -2.89 4.94 -6.30
CA LEU A 70 -1.48 4.93 -5.88
C LEU A 70 -0.86 6.25 -6.30
N ARG A 71 -0.42 7.05 -5.33
CA ARG A 71 0.14 8.36 -5.62
C ARG A 71 1.47 8.24 -6.34
N GLU A 72 1.77 9.21 -7.17
CA GLU A 72 3.05 9.26 -7.88
C GLU A 72 4.21 9.36 -6.90
N THR A 73 5.33 8.76 -7.27
CA THR A 73 6.53 8.77 -6.45
C THR A 73 7.75 8.78 -7.39
N SER A 74 8.81 9.43 -6.95
CA SER A 74 10.09 9.39 -7.64
C SER A 74 10.99 8.28 -7.11
N ASN A 75 10.56 7.54 -6.08
CA ASN A 75 11.36 6.50 -5.45
C ASN A 75 11.49 5.28 -6.38
N PRO A 76 12.70 4.94 -6.85
CA PRO A 76 12.87 3.82 -7.78
C PRO A 76 12.51 2.47 -7.15
N SER A 77 12.68 2.30 -5.84
CA SER A 77 12.31 1.07 -5.14
C SER A 77 10.79 0.85 -5.22
N VAL A 78 10.03 1.92 -5.02
CA VAL A 78 8.56 1.85 -5.12
C VAL A 78 8.14 1.58 -6.55
N LYS A 79 8.70 2.33 -7.51
CA LYS A 79 8.35 2.17 -8.93
C LYS A 79 8.62 0.75 -9.42
N ALA A 80 9.79 0.20 -9.07
CA ALA A 80 10.15 -1.16 -9.49
C ALA A 80 9.19 -2.19 -8.90
N THR A 81 8.83 -2.04 -7.64
CA THR A 81 7.90 -2.96 -6.97
C THR A 81 6.52 -2.92 -7.61
N LEU A 82 6.00 -1.72 -7.87
CA LEU A 82 4.69 -1.59 -8.51
C LEU A 82 4.68 -2.17 -9.93
N ASP A 83 5.80 -2.04 -10.66
CA ASP A 83 5.95 -2.65 -11.98
C ASP A 83 5.94 -4.17 -11.90
N ILE A 84 6.72 -4.74 -10.98
CA ILE A 84 6.82 -6.18 -10.83
C ILE A 84 5.46 -6.82 -10.53
N LEU A 85 4.67 -6.17 -9.69
CA LEU A 85 3.35 -6.67 -9.30
C LEU A 85 2.22 -6.20 -10.21
N GLU A 86 2.53 -5.39 -11.22
CA GLU A 86 1.53 -4.84 -12.16
C GLU A 86 0.41 -4.09 -11.43
N LEU A 87 0.80 -3.30 -10.43
CA LEU A 87 -0.16 -2.59 -9.56
C LEU A 87 -0.43 -1.15 -9.97
N LYS A 88 0.19 -0.63 -11.03
CA LYS A 88 -0.03 0.75 -11.45
C LYS A 88 -1.38 0.97 -12.11
#